data_853297ecb2732f7175e1620e312d424f
#
_entry.id   853297ecb2732f7175e1620e312d424f
#
_cell.length_a   1.000
_cell.length_b   1.000
_cell.length_c   1.000
_cell.angle_alpha   90.00
_cell.angle_beta   90.00
_cell.angle_gamma   90.00
#
_symmetry.space_group_name_H-M   'P 1'
#
loop_
_entity.id
_entity.type
_entity.pdbx_description
1 polymer ?
#
loop_
_entity_poly.entity_id
_entity_poly.type
_entity_poly.pdbx_seq_one_letter_code
_entity_poly.pdbx_strand_id
1 'polypeptide(L)'
;MEYQRFIDAAAKYKTVIFGAGNMGKAAYYFCSKLKIEPAFFFDNDLSKSGKYLFGKRIVRPEEEYLKSIDCIYVIASQYGNEIKQQLISMNVQMNRIFSYEELLKEVNFSTEKKEQVVYYPIFDDSEELTSHYYRACWYLPRQNNRLKRVYLFYDMCELLPKPEYMGSSNVSVDHVIVTDTITDYDRLLKEARVILVWKSISDVEQGELELSGAKVVNITTEDDEAKEYGRYCGLIWQYFKTQEEREEILKKSYEKFCIFSNQIKRKKLHVGCIFGTGPSLESSYEFDFSNCLCVVCNSIVQDKKMLKHISPVFVTAGDVVSHLGVSLYAEKFRSDLVEYLQNSEAFFLTTAAFGYIMLEQCPEIAYKTILVEQLLDKQNYDLLECFALPKLDSTLNIHMLPIVNTFCDRIYINGCDGKSPNIDNEDFWAHSPKAQYTELVETGHKCHPTFDRNRQKTTYSRYQDSTTASIEVGEKQYGKEYYTLKQSYIGALEKKKIIIGKDSKYNAQGQLLLSEL
;
A
#
# COMPACT_ATOMS: atom_id res chain seq x y z
N MET A 1 -0.16 -25.91 -29.59
CA MET A 1 0.62 -24.78 -29.07
C MET A 1 -0.10 -23.49 -29.45
N GLU A 2 -0.33 -22.64 -28.51
CA GLU A 2 -1.13 -21.41 -28.63
C GLU A 2 -0.48 -20.41 -29.62
N TYR A 3 0.85 -20.32 -29.58
CA TYR A 3 1.63 -19.45 -30.46
C TYR A 3 1.46 -19.80 -31.94
N GLN A 4 1.59 -21.07 -32.33
CA GLN A 4 1.42 -21.45 -33.73
C GLN A 4 -0.02 -21.20 -34.21
N ARG A 5 -1.01 -21.48 -33.35
CA ARG A 5 -2.41 -21.16 -33.60
C ARG A 5 -2.63 -19.67 -33.82
N PHE A 6 -1.94 -18.84 -33.05
CA PHE A 6 -1.97 -17.39 -33.21
C PHE A 6 -1.40 -16.93 -34.54
N ILE A 7 -0.21 -17.42 -34.93
CA ILE A 7 0.43 -17.09 -36.20
C ILE A 7 -0.47 -17.47 -37.38
N ASP A 8 -1.02 -18.69 -37.37
CA ASP A 8 -1.91 -19.18 -38.42
C ASP A 8 -3.22 -18.36 -38.50
N ALA A 9 -3.72 -17.90 -37.38
CA ALA A 9 -4.89 -17.04 -37.32
C ALA A 9 -4.58 -15.60 -37.77
N ALA A 10 -3.44 -15.03 -37.35
CA ALA A 10 -3.03 -13.67 -37.74
C ALA A 10 -2.76 -13.53 -39.24
N ALA A 11 -2.38 -14.63 -39.91
CA ALA A 11 -2.25 -14.66 -41.37
C ALA A 11 -3.61 -14.56 -42.12
N LYS A 12 -4.73 -14.85 -41.44
CA LYS A 12 -6.08 -14.90 -42.04
C LYS A 12 -6.98 -13.76 -41.60
N TYR A 13 -6.78 -13.26 -40.38
CA TYR A 13 -7.66 -12.31 -39.72
C TYR A 13 -6.91 -11.07 -39.28
N LYS A 14 -7.62 -9.95 -39.14
CA LYS A 14 -7.04 -8.72 -38.54
C LYS A 14 -6.78 -8.93 -37.06
N THR A 15 -5.64 -8.51 -36.59
CA THR A 15 -5.29 -8.60 -35.17
C THR A 15 -5.77 -7.34 -34.43
N VAL A 16 -6.48 -7.54 -33.34
CA VAL A 16 -6.91 -6.49 -32.40
C VAL A 16 -6.27 -6.76 -31.05
N ILE A 17 -5.70 -5.74 -30.43
CA ILE A 17 -5.16 -5.83 -29.09
C ILE A 17 -6.21 -5.30 -28.12
N PHE A 18 -6.60 -6.10 -27.13
CA PHE A 18 -7.52 -5.68 -26.08
C PHE A 18 -6.76 -5.29 -24.83
N GLY A 19 -6.73 -4.01 -24.54
CA GLY A 19 -5.93 -3.30 -23.56
C GLY A 19 -5.05 -2.25 -24.23
N ALA A 20 -5.20 -0.98 -23.88
CA ALA A 20 -4.38 0.13 -24.39
C ALA A 20 -3.52 0.76 -23.26
N GLY A 21 -3.16 -0.05 -22.26
CA GLY A 21 -2.20 0.25 -21.21
C GLY A 21 -0.81 -0.31 -21.53
N ASN A 22 0.07 -0.41 -20.55
CA ASN A 22 1.44 -0.89 -20.74
C ASN A 22 1.51 -2.30 -21.34
N MET A 23 0.68 -3.24 -20.88
CA MET A 23 0.64 -4.58 -21.51
C MET A 23 0.20 -4.53 -22.97
N GLY A 24 -0.74 -3.63 -23.33
CA GLY A 24 -1.17 -3.45 -24.72
C GLY A 24 -0.07 -2.87 -25.61
N LYS A 25 0.73 -1.95 -25.09
CA LYS A 25 1.91 -1.42 -25.77
C LYS A 25 2.93 -2.55 -26.06
N ALA A 26 3.21 -3.38 -25.06
CA ALA A 26 4.08 -4.52 -25.21
C ALA A 26 3.55 -5.55 -26.22
N ALA A 27 2.26 -5.85 -26.18
CA ALA A 27 1.62 -6.73 -27.17
C ALA A 27 1.71 -6.16 -28.59
N TYR A 28 1.66 -4.84 -28.74
CA TYR A 28 1.89 -4.18 -30.04
C TYR A 28 3.31 -4.43 -30.56
N TYR A 29 4.34 -4.22 -29.73
CA TYR A 29 5.72 -4.49 -30.12
C TYR A 29 5.96 -5.98 -30.42
N PHE A 30 5.36 -6.86 -29.62
CA PHE A 30 5.37 -8.30 -29.88
C PHE A 30 4.83 -8.62 -31.27
N CYS A 31 3.62 -8.14 -31.61
CA CYS A 31 3.04 -8.31 -32.93
C CYS A 31 3.95 -7.73 -34.04
N SER A 32 4.48 -6.54 -33.81
CA SER A 32 5.37 -5.87 -34.78
C SER A 32 6.66 -6.66 -35.08
N LYS A 33 7.29 -7.28 -34.04
CA LYS A 33 8.45 -8.16 -34.24
C LYS A 33 8.11 -9.41 -35.04
N LEU A 34 6.87 -9.88 -34.94
CA LEU A 34 6.36 -10.98 -35.76
C LEU A 34 5.89 -10.55 -37.16
N LYS A 35 6.05 -9.26 -37.51
CA LYS A 35 5.53 -8.63 -38.71
C LYS A 35 4.01 -8.72 -38.85
N ILE A 36 3.32 -8.78 -37.73
CA ILE A 36 1.87 -8.71 -37.61
C ILE A 36 1.52 -7.27 -37.24
N GLU A 37 0.74 -6.59 -38.09
CA GLU A 37 0.32 -5.23 -37.83
C GLU A 37 -1.08 -5.21 -37.17
N PRO A 38 -1.21 -4.80 -35.89
CA PRO A 38 -2.50 -4.65 -35.25
C PRO A 38 -3.36 -3.59 -35.95
N ALA A 39 -4.64 -3.87 -36.14
CA ALA A 39 -5.57 -2.97 -36.82
C ALA A 39 -5.97 -1.79 -35.93
N PHE A 40 -6.28 -2.07 -34.67
CA PHE A 40 -6.67 -1.07 -33.66
C PHE A 40 -6.59 -1.71 -32.26
N PHE A 41 -6.81 -0.87 -31.23
CA PHE A 41 -6.90 -1.32 -29.84
C PHE A 41 -8.34 -1.30 -29.36
N PHE A 42 -8.71 -2.28 -28.53
CA PHE A 42 -9.84 -2.21 -27.65
C PHE A 42 -9.43 -1.74 -26.26
N ASP A 43 -10.24 -0.89 -25.62
CA ASP A 43 -10.10 -0.59 -24.19
C ASP A 43 -11.48 -0.24 -23.61
N ASN A 44 -11.77 -0.72 -22.40
CA ASN A 44 -13.01 -0.42 -21.68
C ASN A 44 -12.98 0.96 -21.01
N ASP A 45 -11.82 1.57 -20.88
CA ASP A 45 -11.65 2.90 -20.31
C ASP A 45 -12.19 3.98 -21.26
N LEU A 46 -13.29 4.62 -20.84
CA LEU A 46 -13.94 5.70 -21.58
C LEU A 46 -13.00 6.86 -21.91
N SER A 47 -12.04 7.14 -21.03
CA SER A 47 -11.11 8.24 -21.20
C SER A 47 -10.14 8.06 -22.37
N LYS A 48 -9.96 6.82 -22.82
CA LYS A 48 -9.07 6.45 -23.94
C LYS A 48 -9.80 6.34 -25.27
N SER A 49 -11.12 6.17 -25.26
CA SER A 49 -11.92 5.98 -26.49
C SER A 49 -11.72 7.12 -27.48
N GLY A 50 -11.52 6.79 -28.74
CA GLY A 50 -11.25 7.74 -29.82
C GLY A 50 -9.82 8.27 -29.90
N LYS A 51 -8.97 8.03 -28.89
CA LYS A 51 -7.55 8.37 -28.92
C LYS A 51 -6.76 7.40 -29.81
N TYR A 52 -5.49 7.72 -30.03
CA TYR A 52 -4.57 6.92 -30.84
C TYR A 52 -3.39 6.45 -30.01
N LEU A 53 -2.97 5.21 -30.22
CA LEU A 53 -1.76 4.61 -29.67
C LEU A 53 -0.97 3.97 -30.83
N PHE A 54 0.28 4.34 -31.03
CA PHE A 54 1.12 3.92 -32.17
C PHE A 54 0.43 4.14 -33.55
N GLY A 55 -0.30 5.23 -33.70
CA GLY A 55 -1.07 5.53 -34.91
C GLY A 55 -2.33 4.67 -35.10
N LYS A 56 -2.64 3.76 -34.18
CA LYS A 56 -3.85 2.92 -34.19
C LYS A 56 -4.92 3.50 -33.27
N ARG A 57 -6.17 3.50 -33.71
CA ARG A 57 -7.28 4.03 -32.94
C ARG A 57 -7.61 3.13 -31.76
N ILE A 58 -7.93 3.72 -30.61
CA ILE A 58 -8.48 3.02 -29.45
C ILE A 58 -10.01 3.10 -29.55
N VAL A 59 -10.67 1.96 -29.50
CA VAL A 59 -12.09 1.82 -29.74
C VAL A 59 -12.73 1.05 -28.60
N ARG A 60 -13.97 1.34 -28.29
CA ARG A 60 -14.73 0.56 -27.31
C ARG A 60 -15.26 -0.73 -27.93
N PRO A 61 -15.26 -1.85 -27.18
CA PRO A 61 -15.72 -3.15 -27.67
C PRO A 61 -17.19 -3.15 -28.14
N GLU A 62 -18.02 -2.29 -27.55
CA GLU A 62 -19.46 -2.23 -27.83
C GLU A 62 -19.82 -1.48 -29.14
N GLU A 63 -18.85 -0.89 -29.83
CA GLU A 63 -19.11 -0.19 -31.08
C GLU A 63 -19.61 -1.16 -32.17
N GLU A 64 -20.80 -0.88 -32.72
CA GLU A 64 -21.54 -1.82 -33.53
C GLU A 64 -20.85 -2.23 -34.83
N TYR A 65 -20.06 -1.35 -35.44
CA TYR A 65 -19.34 -1.64 -36.67
C TYR A 65 -18.28 -2.76 -36.52
N LEU A 66 -17.79 -3.01 -35.29
CA LEU A 66 -16.80 -4.03 -35.01
C LEU A 66 -17.33 -5.45 -35.10
N LYS A 67 -18.65 -5.63 -34.97
CA LYS A 67 -19.32 -6.93 -35.09
C LYS A 67 -19.20 -7.53 -36.48
N SER A 68 -18.94 -6.72 -37.50
CA SER A 68 -18.81 -7.14 -38.89
C SER A 68 -17.37 -7.41 -39.34
N ILE A 69 -16.36 -7.13 -38.48
CA ILE A 69 -14.97 -7.28 -38.82
C ILE A 69 -14.47 -8.68 -38.41
N ASP A 70 -13.82 -9.34 -39.34
CA ASP A 70 -13.21 -10.65 -39.10
C ASP A 70 -11.84 -10.48 -38.42
N CYS A 71 -11.83 -10.62 -37.09
CA CYS A 71 -10.68 -10.34 -36.24
C CYS A 71 -10.32 -11.50 -35.33
N ILE A 72 -9.03 -11.53 -34.94
CA ILE A 72 -8.55 -12.21 -33.74
C ILE A 72 -8.23 -11.17 -32.66
N TYR A 73 -8.29 -11.57 -31.42
CA TYR A 73 -8.14 -10.70 -30.26
C TYR A 73 -6.99 -11.18 -29.37
N VAL A 74 -6.04 -10.30 -29.14
CA VAL A 74 -4.93 -10.53 -28.19
C VAL A 74 -5.24 -9.76 -26.92
N ILE A 75 -5.57 -10.48 -25.86
CA ILE A 75 -5.86 -9.89 -24.54
C ILE A 75 -4.54 -9.54 -23.87
N ALA A 76 -4.32 -8.24 -23.65
CA ALA A 76 -3.14 -7.68 -23.02
C ALA A 76 -3.55 -6.78 -21.83
N SER A 77 -4.05 -7.41 -20.76
CA SER A 77 -4.58 -6.75 -19.58
C SER A 77 -4.52 -7.68 -18.37
N GLN A 78 -4.35 -7.09 -17.18
CA GLN A 78 -4.48 -7.81 -15.90
C GLN A 78 -5.90 -8.36 -15.66
N TYR A 79 -6.92 -7.87 -16.37
CA TYR A 79 -8.31 -8.32 -16.33
C TYR A 79 -8.61 -9.34 -17.44
N GLY A 80 -7.64 -10.22 -17.72
CA GLY A 80 -7.69 -11.14 -18.86
C GLY A 80 -8.92 -12.04 -18.88
N ASN A 81 -9.35 -12.56 -17.73
CA ASN A 81 -10.50 -13.45 -17.62
C ASN A 81 -11.82 -12.71 -17.88
N GLU A 82 -11.99 -11.52 -17.32
CA GLU A 82 -13.19 -10.70 -17.51
C GLU A 82 -13.32 -10.26 -18.97
N ILE A 83 -12.22 -9.84 -19.59
CA ILE A 83 -12.18 -9.47 -21.02
C ILE A 83 -12.48 -10.69 -21.90
N LYS A 84 -11.98 -11.86 -21.56
CA LYS A 84 -12.27 -13.09 -22.28
C LYS A 84 -13.77 -13.40 -22.23
N GLN A 85 -14.41 -13.30 -21.07
CA GLN A 85 -15.84 -13.48 -20.91
C GLN A 85 -16.63 -12.42 -21.68
N GLN A 86 -16.19 -11.16 -21.67
CA GLN A 86 -16.80 -10.08 -22.46
C GLN A 86 -16.77 -10.41 -23.96
N LEU A 87 -15.62 -10.83 -24.50
CA LEU A 87 -15.52 -11.21 -25.92
C LEU A 87 -16.42 -12.39 -26.26
N ILE A 88 -16.54 -13.40 -25.38
CA ILE A 88 -17.44 -14.52 -25.56
C ILE A 88 -18.91 -14.04 -25.57
N SER A 89 -19.28 -13.16 -24.66
CA SER A 89 -20.65 -12.57 -24.64
C SER A 89 -20.98 -11.78 -25.88
N MET A 90 -19.97 -11.25 -26.59
CA MET A 90 -20.07 -10.59 -27.89
C MET A 90 -20.07 -11.58 -29.07
N ASN A 91 -20.20 -12.88 -28.82
CA ASN A 91 -20.17 -13.97 -29.81
C ASN A 91 -18.82 -14.15 -30.54
N VAL A 92 -17.71 -13.73 -29.92
CA VAL A 92 -16.38 -14.05 -30.45
C VAL A 92 -16.06 -15.51 -30.17
N GLN A 93 -15.67 -16.25 -31.21
CA GLN A 93 -15.29 -17.64 -31.08
C GLN A 93 -14.02 -17.81 -30.25
N MET A 94 -13.98 -18.79 -29.35
CA MET A 94 -12.85 -19.05 -28.47
C MET A 94 -11.50 -19.24 -29.19
N ASN A 95 -11.53 -19.84 -30.39
CA ASN A 95 -10.33 -20.04 -31.21
C ASN A 95 -9.77 -18.74 -31.81
N ARG A 96 -10.45 -17.61 -31.66
CA ARG A 96 -10.02 -16.26 -32.08
C ARG A 96 -9.55 -15.39 -30.91
N ILE A 97 -9.55 -15.92 -29.69
CA ILE A 97 -9.13 -15.21 -28.49
C ILE A 97 -7.79 -15.79 -28.03
N PHE A 98 -6.80 -14.93 -27.85
CA PHE A 98 -5.45 -15.28 -27.44
C PHE A 98 -5.05 -14.44 -26.22
N SER A 99 -4.33 -15.05 -25.27
CA SER A 99 -3.74 -14.34 -24.15
C SER A 99 -2.31 -13.92 -24.51
N TYR A 100 -1.99 -12.63 -24.39
CA TYR A 100 -0.63 -12.14 -24.58
C TYR A 100 0.37 -12.83 -23.65
N GLU A 101 -0.01 -13.05 -22.38
CA GLU A 101 0.84 -13.76 -21.42
C GLU A 101 1.11 -15.22 -21.82
N GLU A 102 0.12 -15.92 -22.37
CA GLU A 102 0.29 -17.29 -22.86
C GLU A 102 1.15 -17.34 -24.12
N LEU A 103 0.94 -16.41 -25.04
CA LEU A 103 1.80 -16.29 -26.23
C LEU A 103 3.26 -16.02 -25.87
N LEU A 104 3.52 -15.13 -24.89
CA LEU A 104 4.86 -14.88 -24.39
C LEU A 104 5.53 -16.13 -23.82
N LYS A 105 4.80 -16.94 -23.05
CA LYS A 105 5.34 -18.19 -22.48
C LYS A 105 5.83 -19.17 -23.56
N GLU A 106 5.14 -19.22 -24.69
CA GLU A 106 5.50 -20.13 -25.78
C GLU A 106 6.63 -19.56 -26.69
N VAL A 107 6.74 -18.25 -26.80
CA VAL A 107 7.78 -17.57 -27.63
C VAL A 107 9.11 -17.47 -26.88
N ASN A 108 9.09 -17.51 -25.57
CA ASN A 108 10.32 -17.44 -24.78
C ASN A 108 11.19 -18.68 -24.96
N PHE A 109 11.78 -18.76 -26.10
CA PHE A 109 12.74 -19.77 -26.46
C PHE A 109 13.95 -19.72 -25.52
N SER A 110 14.12 -20.77 -24.74
CA SER A 110 15.40 -21.33 -24.36
C SER A 110 16.24 -20.73 -23.24
N THR A 111 15.84 -19.69 -22.53
CA THR A 111 16.54 -19.36 -21.28
C THR A 111 15.69 -19.74 -20.10
N GLU A 112 16.13 -20.75 -19.37
CA GLU A 112 15.58 -21.07 -18.04
C GLU A 112 15.67 -19.81 -17.17
N LYS A 113 14.50 -19.24 -16.82
CA LYS A 113 14.47 -18.02 -16.02
C LYS A 113 14.98 -18.32 -14.63
N LYS A 114 16.03 -17.61 -14.23
CA LYS A 114 16.58 -17.73 -12.88
C LYS A 114 15.69 -17.02 -11.87
N GLU A 115 15.64 -17.53 -10.67
CA GLU A 115 14.90 -16.95 -9.54
C GLU A 115 15.63 -15.70 -9.02
N GLN A 116 15.74 -14.69 -9.90
CA GLN A 116 16.43 -13.43 -9.63
C GLN A 116 15.59 -12.24 -10.09
N VAL A 117 15.80 -11.13 -9.39
CA VAL A 117 15.26 -9.80 -9.70
C VAL A 117 16.42 -8.93 -10.18
N VAL A 118 16.19 -8.14 -11.23
CA VAL A 118 17.14 -7.12 -11.69
C VAL A 118 16.42 -5.78 -11.74
N TYR A 119 17.02 -4.75 -11.16
CA TYR A 119 16.55 -3.38 -11.29
C TYR A 119 16.95 -2.79 -12.64
N TYR A 120 16.04 -2.01 -13.26
CA TYR A 120 16.24 -1.37 -14.54
C TYR A 120 15.72 0.08 -14.52
N PRO A 121 16.40 1.03 -15.13
CA PRO A 121 17.74 0.97 -15.70
C PRO A 121 18.85 0.87 -14.63
N ILE A 122 20.12 0.97 -15.05
CA ILE A 122 21.27 1.11 -14.15
C ILE A 122 21.09 2.38 -13.32
N PHE A 123 21.37 2.33 -12.03
CA PHE A 123 21.23 3.48 -11.14
C PHE A 123 22.28 4.55 -11.45
N ASP A 124 21.82 5.76 -11.67
CA ASP A 124 22.60 6.98 -11.88
C ASP A 124 22.35 8.05 -10.79
N ASP A 125 21.61 7.68 -9.74
CA ASP A 125 21.26 8.53 -8.59
C ASP A 125 21.51 7.76 -7.28
N SER A 126 22.34 8.33 -6.41
CA SER A 126 22.76 7.67 -5.15
C SER A 126 21.63 7.56 -4.13
N GLU A 127 20.68 8.49 -4.11
CA GLU A 127 19.54 8.45 -3.19
C GLU A 127 18.53 7.38 -3.63
N GLU A 128 18.27 7.27 -4.96
CA GLU A 128 17.44 6.21 -5.51
C GLU A 128 18.07 4.83 -5.27
N LEU A 129 19.37 4.68 -5.57
CA LEU A 129 20.08 3.43 -5.28
C LEU A 129 19.94 3.04 -3.79
N THR A 130 20.16 4.00 -2.90
CA THR A 130 20.07 3.79 -1.45
C THR A 130 18.66 3.37 -1.03
N SER A 131 17.65 4.11 -1.47
CA SER A 131 16.24 3.81 -1.15
C SER A 131 15.83 2.44 -1.67
N HIS A 132 16.18 2.10 -2.92
CA HIS A 132 15.85 0.79 -3.49
C HIS A 132 16.66 -0.36 -2.90
N TYR A 133 17.90 -0.14 -2.49
CA TYR A 133 18.65 -1.14 -1.75
C TYR A 133 17.96 -1.52 -0.45
N TYR A 134 17.59 -0.55 0.38
CA TYR A 134 16.92 -0.83 1.64
C TYR A 134 15.54 -1.46 1.45
N ARG A 135 14.79 -1.03 0.43
CA ARG A 135 13.53 -1.69 0.03
C ARG A 135 13.76 -3.14 -0.37
N ALA A 136 14.78 -3.41 -1.18
CA ALA A 136 15.13 -4.77 -1.61
C ALA A 136 15.48 -5.67 -0.42
N CYS A 137 16.31 -5.19 0.49
CA CYS A 137 16.68 -5.94 1.69
C CYS A 137 15.49 -6.28 2.59
N TRP A 138 14.44 -5.47 2.59
CA TRP A 138 13.32 -5.60 3.52
C TRP A 138 12.09 -6.24 2.89
N TYR A 139 11.63 -5.78 1.73
CA TYR A 139 10.35 -6.20 1.16
C TYR A 139 10.45 -7.35 0.14
N LEU A 140 11.62 -7.61 -0.45
CA LEU A 140 11.79 -8.65 -1.47
C LEU A 140 12.28 -10.01 -0.96
N PRO A 141 12.72 -10.16 0.26
CA PRO A 141 13.74 -11.15 0.51
C PRO A 141 13.33 -12.58 0.59
N ARG A 142 12.30 -12.91 1.27
CA ARG A 142 12.25 -14.27 1.81
C ARG A 142 10.99 -15.01 1.47
N GLN A 143 10.18 -14.41 0.65
CA GLN A 143 8.87 -14.99 0.37
C GLN A 143 9.00 -16.33 -0.33
N ASN A 144 8.90 -17.39 0.45
CA ASN A 144 8.79 -18.77 -0.02
C ASN A 144 10.01 -19.31 -0.78
N ASN A 145 11.23 -18.86 -0.50
CA ASN A 145 12.45 -19.24 -1.23
C ASN A 145 12.38 -19.01 -2.75
N ARG A 146 11.48 -18.14 -3.20
CA ARG A 146 11.25 -17.89 -4.64
C ARG A 146 12.27 -16.93 -5.26
N LEU A 147 12.95 -16.11 -4.45
CA LEU A 147 13.98 -15.20 -4.92
C LEU A 147 15.33 -15.59 -4.32
N LYS A 148 16.28 -15.90 -5.19
CA LYS A 148 17.63 -16.25 -4.77
C LYS A 148 18.57 -15.06 -4.80
N ARG A 149 18.35 -14.12 -5.71
CA ARG A 149 19.22 -12.96 -5.88
C ARG A 149 18.46 -11.74 -6.38
N VAL A 150 18.85 -10.56 -5.88
CA VAL A 150 18.38 -9.24 -6.31
C VAL A 150 19.59 -8.42 -6.71
N TYR A 151 19.60 -7.88 -7.93
CA TYR A 151 20.72 -7.12 -8.47
C TYR A 151 20.36 -5.66 -8.67
N LEU A 152 21.18 -4.78 -8.09
CA LEU A 152 21.16 -3.34 -8.30
C LEU A 152 22.49 -2.94 -8.95
N PHE A 153 22.44 -2.59 -10.22
CA PHE A 153 23.60 -2.10 -10.96
C PHE A 153 23.67 -0.58 -10.87
N TYR A 154 24.84 -0.05 -10.62
CA TYR A 154 25.04 1.40 -10.56
C TYR A 154 26.20 1.88 -11.43
N ASP A 155 26.11 3.12 -11.88
CA ASP A 155 27.16 3.87 -12.54
C ASP A 155 27.19 5.29 -11.94
N MET A 156 28.39 5.84 -11.77
CA MET A 156 28.61 7.22 -11.29
C MET A 156 27.97 7.58 -9.94
N CYS A 157 27.60 6.60 -9.10
CA CYS A 157 27.07 6.87 -7.77
C CYS A 157 28.21 7.19 -6.78
N GLU A 158 28.13 8.36 -6.14
CA GLU A 158 29.13 8.85 -5.18
C GLU A 158 29.03 8.14 -3.82
N LEU A 159 27.80 7.79 -3.40
CA LEU A 159 27.54 7.16 -2.11
C LEU A 159 26.90 5.78 -2.32
N LEU A 160 27.45 4.79 -1.66
CA LEU A 160 26.85 3.45 -1.61
C LEU A 160 26.04 3.28 -0.32
N PRO A 161 24.93 2.51 -0.36
CA PRO A 161 24.12 2.24 0.82
C PRO A 161 24.91 1.47 1.87
N LYS A 162 24.68 1.80 3.15
CA LYS A 162 25.38 1.21 4.29
C LYS A 162 24.44 0.44 5.18
N PRO A 163 24.79 -0.76 5.65
CA PRO A 163 23.92 -1.57 6.51
C PRO A 163 23.71 -1.00 7.92
N GLU A 164 24.49 -0.03 8.36
CA GLU A 164 24.50 0.48 9.75
C GLU A 164 23.20 1.14 10.23
N TYR A 165 22.33 1.56 9.31
CA TYR A 165 21.03 2.17 9.65
C TYR A 165 19.89 1.17 9.68
N MET A 166 20.14 -0.06 9.26
CA MET A 166 19.13 -1.13 9.26
C MET A 166 19.01 -1.78 10.63
N GLY A 167 17.79 -2.18 10.97
CA GLY A 167 17.56 -3.09 12.08
C GLY A 167 18.27 -4.42 11.86
N SER A 168 18.76 -5.03 12.93
CA SER A 168 19.58 -6.23 12.88
C SER A 168 18.79 -7.50 12.60
N SER A 169 17.50 -7.51 12.94
CA SER A 169 16.67 -8.70 12.86
C SER A 169 16.06 -8.87 11.47
N ASN A 170 16.24 -10.06 10.90
CA ASN A 170 15.50 -10.53 9.75
C ASN A 170 15.70 -9.78 8.41
N VAL A 171 16.69 -8.90 8.30
CA VAL A 171 17.07 -8.27 7.04
C VAL A 171 18.00 -9.21 6.28
N SER A 172 17.70 -9.44 5.02
CA SER A 172 18.48 -10.35 4.20
C SER A 172 19.34 -9.56 3.23
N VAL A 173 20.55 -9.25 3.63
CA VAL A 173 21.53 -8.53 2.79
C VAL A 173 22.27 -9.44 1.81
N ASP A 174 22.45 -10.71 2.16
CA ASP A 174 23.32 -11.65 1.41
C ASP A 174 22.81 -11.98 0.01
N HIS A 175 21.52 -11.78 -0.27
CA HIS A 175 20.94 -12.01 -1.59
C HIS A 175 20.77 -10.72 -2.41
N VAL A 176 21.02 -9.55 -1.81
CA VAL A 176 20.97 -8.25 -2.50
C VAL A 176 22.37 -7.85 -2.93
N ILE A 177 22.60 -7.77 -4.23
CA ILE A 177 23.90 -7.49 -4.82
C ILE A 177 23.87 -6.09 -5.41
N VAL A 178 24.70 -5.21 -4.89
CA VAL A 178 24.97 -3.88 -5.41
C VAL A 178 26.31 -3.92 -6.13
N THR A 179 26.35 -3.57 -7.42
CA THR A 179 27.55 -3.74 -8.25
C THR A 179 27.68 -2.72 -9.37
N ASP A 180 28.90 -2.29 -9.64
CA ASP A 180 29.30 -1.48 -10.80
C ASP A 180 29.77 -2.34 -11.99
N THR A 181 29.75 -3.67 -11.87
CA THR A 181 30.18 -4.61 -12.89
C THR A 181 29.13 -4.75 -13.98
N ILE A 182 29.02 -3.74 -14.85
CA ILE A 182 27.98 -3.60 -15.89
C ILE A 182 28.09 -4.69 -16.97
N THR A 183 29.24 -5.35 -17.15
CA THR A 183 29.48 -6.37 -18.19
C THR A 183 28.48 -7.54 -18.15
N ASP A 184 27.92 -7.85 -16.99
CA ASP A 184 26.93 -8.92 -16.83
C ASP A 184 25.47 -8.45 -16.92
N TYR A 185 25.23 -7.15 -17.02
CA TYR A 185 23.89 -6.55 -16.92
C TYR A 185 22.91 -7.12 -17.94
N ASP A 186 23.26 -7.05 -19.24
CA ASP A 186 22.40 -7.54 -20.32
C ASP A 186 22.09 -9.04 -20.20
N ARG A 187 23.08 -9.83 -19.75
CA ARG A 187 22.88 -11.26 -19.53
C ARG A 187 21.90 -11.51 -18.39
N LEU A 188 22.08 -10.80 -17.27
CA LEU A 188 21.21 -10.95 -16.09
C LEU A 188 19.81 -10.45 -16.36
N LEU A 189 19.61 -9.38 -17.13
CA LEU A 189 18.28 -8.95 -17.58
C LEU A 189 17.56 -10.04 -18.39
N LYS A 190 18.27 -10.68 -19.34
CA LYS A 190 17.72 -11.77 -20.16
C LYS A 190 17.36 -12.99 -19.33
N GLU A 191 18.10 -13.27 -18.27
CA GLU A 191 17.86 -14.41 -17.37
C GLU A 191 16.90 -14.10 -16.22
N ALA A 192 16.59 -12.83 -15.95
CA ALA A 192 15.78 -12.41 -14.82
C ALA A 192 14.34 -12.95 -14.90
N ARG A 193 13.81 -13.39 -13.74
CA ARG A 193 12.40 -13.71 -13.58
C ARG A 193 11.54 -12.45 -13.46
N VAL A 194 12.05 -11.43 -12.77
CA VAL A 194 11.39 -10.15 -12.54
C VAL A 194 12.35 -9.03 -12.83
N ILE A 195 11.89 -8.01 -13.56
CA ILE A 195 12.59 -6.76 -13.77
C ILE A 195 11.79 -5.65 -13.06
N LEU A 196 12.44 -4.96 -12.13
CA LEU A 196 11.87 -3.82 -11.42
C LEU A 196 12.33 -2.52 -12.10
N VAL A 197 11.40 -1.82 -12.73
CA VAL A 197 11.67 -0.56 -13.44
C VAL A 197 11.50 0.58 -12.44
N TRP A 198 12.60 1.19 -12.04
CA TRP A 198 12.63 2.24 -11.00
C TRP A 198 12.56 3.67 -11.53
N LYS A 199 12.88 3.89 -12.82
CA LYS A 199 12.88 5.18 -13.51
C LYS A 199 11.99 5.12 -14.73
N SER A 200 11.37 6.23 -15.10
CA SER A 200 10.56 6.29 -16.33
C SER A 200 11.38 5.89 -17.56
N ILE A 201 10.83 4.96 -18.32
CA ILE A 201 11.43 4.45 -19.56
C ILE A 201 10.48 4.65 -20.73
N SER A 202 11.02 4.61 -21.95
CA SER A 202 10.19 4.70 -23.15
C SER A 202 9.31 3.46 -23.35
N ASP A 203 8.21 3.63 -24.09
CA ASP A 203 7.33 2.51 -24.45
C ASP A 203 8.08 1.40 -25.24
N VAL A 204 9.12 1.77 -25.99
CA VAL A 204 9.96 0.83 -26.73
C VAL A 204 10.76 -0.04 -25.77
N GLU A 205 11.46 0.58 -24.82
CA GLU A 205 12.22 -0.14 -23.77
C GLU A 205 11.31 -1.05 -22.96
N GLN A 206 10.15 -0.55 -22.53
CA GLN A 206 9.15 -1.35 -21.81
C GLN A 206 8.77 -2.61 -22.62
N GLY A 207 8.47 -2.45 -23.91
CA GLY A 207 8.12 -3.57 -24.79
C GLY A 207 9.28 -4.55 -24.97
N GLU A 208 10.53 -4.06 -25.07
CA GLU A 208 11.71 -4.92 -25.18
C GLU A 208 11.97 -5.74 -23.92
N LEU A 209 11.82 -5.13 -22.74
CA LEU A 209 11.93 -5.84 -21.46
C LEU A 209 10.87 -6.95 -21.33
N GLU A 210 9.63 -6.66 -21.70
CA GLU A 210 8.55 -7.66 -21.64
C GLU A 210 8.76 -8.82 -22.62
N LEU A 211 9.35 -8.53 -23.78
CA LEU A 211 9.73 -9.57 -24.74
C LEU A 211 10.86 -10.49 -24.25
N SER A 212 11.61 -10.08 -23.23
CA SER A 212 12.58 -10.97 -22.58
C SER A 212 11.91 -12.15 -21.87
N GLY A 213 10.59 -12.08 -21.60
CA GLY A 213 9.82 -13.02 -20.83
C GLY A 213 9.97 -12.88 -19.31
N ALA A 214 10.66 -11.85 -18.87
CA ALA A 214 10.63 -11.45 -17.47
C ALA A 214 9.30 -10.80 -17.14
N LYS A 215 8.88 -10.89 -15.88
CA LYS A 215 7.79 -10.08 -15.35
C LYS A 215 8.33 -8.68 -15.10
N VAL A 216 7.91 -7.72 -15.91
CA VAL A 216 8.30 -6.32 -15.74
C VAL A 216 7.33 -5.64 -14.79
N VAL A 217 7.85 -5.03 -13.74
CA VAL A 217 7.07 -4.31 -12.73
C VAL A 217 7.58 -2.87 -12.66
N ASN A 218 6.75 -1.94 -13.10
CA ASN A 218 7.07 -0.53 -13.03
C ASN A 218 6.79 -0.04 -11.60
N ILE A 219 7.87 0.24 -10.88
CA ILE A 219 7.87 0.77 -9.51
C ILE A 219 8.20 2.27 -9.48
N THR A 220 8.26 2.93 -10.65
CA THR A 220 8.43 4.37 -10.71
C THR A 220 7.24 5.08 -10.07
N THR A 221 7.55 6.15 -9.38
CA THR A 221 6.58 6.98 -8.71
C THR A 221 6.86 8.41 -9.12
N GLU A 222 6.10 8.91 -10.08
CA GLU A 222 6.16 10.32 -10.49
C GLU A 222 5.33 11.20 -9.58
N ASP A 223 4.48 10.58 -8.74
CA ASP A 223 3.59 11.25 -7.83
C ASP A 223 4.18 11.29 -6.42
N ASP A 224 3.73 12.26 -5.68
CA ASP A 224 3.64 12.40 -4.24
C ASP A 224 4.20 11.22 -3.40
N GLU A 225 5.17 11.46 -2.69
CA GLU A 225 6.13 10.62 -2.00
C GLU A 225 5.62 9.67 -0.92
N ALA A 226 4.65 10.10 -0.11
CA ALA A 226 3.98 9.19 0.83
C ALA A 226 3.28 8.05 0.08
N LYS A 227 2.82 8.32 -1.16
CA LYS A 227 2.26 7.32 -2.06
C LYS A 227 3.32 6.44 -2.72
N GLU A 228 4.54 6.93 -2.89
CA GLU A 228 5.64 6.20 -3.50
C GLU A 228 5.90 4.89 -2.77
N TYR A 229 6.16 4.93 -1.48
CA TYR A 229 6.42 3.74 -0.69
C TYR A 229 5.21 2.82 -0.59
N GLY A 230 4.03 3.38 -0.40
CA GLY A 230 2.78 2.62 -0.39
C GLY A 230 2.53 1.92 -1.73
N ARG A 231 2.80 2.61 -2.85
CA ARG A 231 2.68 2.03 -4.19
C ARG A 231 3.70 0.91 -4.43
N TYR A 232 4.96 1.14 -4.06
CA TYR A 232 5.99 0.09 -4.13
C TYR A 232 5.55 -1.17 -3.37
N CYS A 233 5.14 -1.02 -2.11
CA CYS A 233 4.67 -2.14 -1.30
C CYS A 233 3.44 -2.82 -1.91
N GLY A 234 2.50 -2.04 -2.45
CA GLY A 234 1.32 -2.55 -3.16
C GLY A 234 1.67 -3.39 -4.37
N LEU A 235 2.64 -2.94 -5.18
CA LEU A 235 3.13 -3.69 -6.34
C LEU A 235 3.84 -4.98 -5.91
N ILE A 236 4.70 -4.92 -4.88
CA ILE A 236 5.37 -6.10 -4.35
C ILE A 236 4.36 -7.10 -3.78
N TRP A 237 3.38 -6.64 -3.00
CA TRP A 237 2.27 -7.46 -2.50
C TRP A 237 1.53 -8.16 -3.64
N GLN A 238 1.18 -7.41 -4.69
CA GLN A 238 0.42 -7.93 -5.83
C GLN A 238 1.21 -8.92 -6.69
N TYR A 239 2.52 -8.69 -6.89
CA TYR A 239 3.32 -9.47 -7.83
C TYR A 239 4.09 -10.62 -7.20
N PHE A 240 4.45 -10.53 -5.92
CA PHE A 240 5.22 -11.58 -5.23
C PHE A 240 4.37 -12.51 -4.37
N LYS A 241 3.13 -12.11 -4.03
CA LYS A 241 2.13 -13.02 -3.44
C LYS A 241 1.14 -13.46 -4.53
N THR A 242 0.82 -14.75 -4.58
CA THR A 242 -0.24 -15.23 -5.48
C THR A 242 -1.60 -14.70 -5.04
N GLN A 243 -2.59 -14.75 -5.92
CA GLN A 243 -3.95 -14.35 -5.56
C GLN A 243 -4.47 -15.18 -4.39
N GLU A 244 -4.27 -16.50 -4.41
CA GLU A 244 -4.70 -17.42 -3.37
C GLU A 244 -4.03 -17.12 -2.02
N GLU A 245 -2.72 -16.81 -2.03
CA GLU A 245 -2.00 -16.40 -0.82
C GLU A 245 -2.58 -15.11 -0.22
N ARG A 246 -2.90 -14.12 -1.07
CA ARG A 246 -3.49 -12.86 -0.62
C ARG A 246 -4.89 -13.07 -0.04
N GLU A 247 -5.73 -13.80 -0.74
CA GLU A 247 -7.09 -14.12 -0.30
C GLU A 247 -7.11 -14.87 1.03
N GLU A 248 -6.20 -15.83 1.22
CA GLU A 248 -6.08 -16.57 2.47
C GLU A 248 -5.63 -15.69 3.64
N ILE A 249 -4.68 -14.78 3.42
CA ILE A 249 -4.24 -13.81 4.43
C ILE A 249 -5.39 -12.88 4.83
N LEU A 250 -6.12 -12.36 3.85
CA LEU A 250 -7.24 -11.44 4.08
C LEU A 250 -8.41 -12.14 4.78
N LYS A 251 -8.72 -13.36 4.37
CA LYS A 251 -9.74 -14.20 5.02
C LYS A 251 -9.42 -14.44 6.49
N LYS A 252 -8.19 -14.85 6.81
CA LYS A 252 -7.75 -15.02 8.20
C LYS A 252 -7.81 -13.72 9.00
N SER A 253 -7.51 -12.60 8.36
CA SER A 253 -7.61 -11.27 8.98
C SER A 253 -9.07 -10.92 9.30
N TYR A 254 -9.99 -11.15 8.38
CA TYR A 254 -11.41 -10.93 8.60
C TYR A 254 -11.97 -11.84 9.72
N GLU A 255 -11.59 -13.12 9.74
CA GLU A 255 -11.99 -14.06 10.80
C GLU A 255 -11.55 -13.55 12.20
N LYS A 256 -10.30 -13.07 12.33
CA LYS A 256 -9.80 -12.44 13.57
C LYS A 256 -10.61 -11.20 13.95
N PHE A 257 -10.91 -10.34 12.97
CA PHE A 257 -11.72 -9.15 13.19
C PHE A 257 -13.14 -9.49 13.66
N CYS A 258 -13.77 -10.54 13.10
CA CYS A 258 -15.07 -11.03 13.53
C CYS A 258 -15.05 -11.59 14.96
N ILE A 259 -14.00 -12.32 15.34
CA ILE A 259 -13.83 -12.81 16.73
C ILE A 259 -13.74 -11.63 17.69
N PHE A 260 -12.91 -10.63 17.38
CA PHE A 260 -12.80 -9.40 18.16
C PHE A 260 -14.15 -8.67 18.25
N SER A 261 -14.85 -8.49 17.12
CA SER A 261 -16.16 -7.85 17.07
C SER A 261 -17.16 -8.48 18.04
N ASN A 262 -17.20 -9.82 18.10
CA ASN A 262 -18.07 -10.53 19.02
C ASN A 262 -17.72 -10.26 20.49
N GLN A 263 -16.44 -10.05 20.82
CA GLN A 263 -16.00 -9.67 22.17
C GLN A 263 -16.47 -8.25 22.53
N ILE A 264 -16.34 -7.29 21.61
CA ILE A 264 -16.78 -5.90 21.82
C ILE A 264 -18.29 -5.81 21.99
N LYS A 265 -19.07 -6.50 21.15
CA LYS A 265 -20.53 -6.55 21.26
C LYS A 265 -20.99 -7.09 22.62
N ARG A 266 -20.29 -8.10 23.17
CA ARG A 266 -20.59 -8.63 24.52
C ARG A 266 -20.31 -7.62 25.63
N LYS A 267 -19.26 -6.78 25.46
CA LYS A 267 -18.91 -5.73 26.42
C LYS A 267 -19.82 -4.50 26.34
N LYS A 268 -20.65 -4.38 25.30
CA LYS A 268 -21.57 -3.25 25.05
C LYS A 268 -20.85 -1.88 25.07
N LEU A 269 -19.67 -1.79 24.48
CA LEU A 269 -18.93 -0.54 24.39
C LEU A 269 -19.58 0.34 23.31
N HIS A 270 -19.99 1.54 23.65
CA HIS A 270 -20.60 2.52 22.75
C HIS A 270 -19.77 3.80 22.60
N VAL A 271 -18.75 3.96 23.44
CA VAL A 271 -17.85 5.10 23.45
C VAL A 271 -16.50 4.66 22.91
N GLY A 272 -16.04 5.35 21.87
CA GLY A 272 -14.74 5.13 21.25
C GLY A 272 -13.74 6.22 21.62
N CYS A 273 -12.47 5.85 21.80
CA CYS A 273 -11.40 6.80 22.05
C CYS A 273 -10.25 6.56 21.09
N ILE A 274 -9.84 7.61 20.39
CA ILE A 274 -8.74 7.63 19.44
C ILE A 274 -7.57 8.43 20.02
N PHE A 275 -6.36 7.87 19.94
CA PHE A 275 -5.15 8.51 20.45
C PHE A 275 -4.10 8.65 19.35
N GLY A 276 -3.87 9.89 18.91
CA GLY A 276 -2.75 10.26 18.07
C GLY A 276 -1.48 10.53 18.88
N THR A 277 -0.39 10.80 18.20
CA THR A 277 0.95 10.99 18.80
C THR A 277 1.23 12.41 19.23
N GLY A 278 0.31 13.36 19.03
CA GLY A 278 0.52 14.78 19.29
C GLY A 278 0.64 15.15 20.78
N PRO A 279 1.09 16.37 21.10
CA PRO A 279 1.38 16.80 22.48
C PRO A 279 0.22 16.68 23.45
N SER A 280 -1.03 16.84 22.99
CA SER A 280 -2.20 16.70 23.86
C SER A 280 -2.41 15.30 24.40
N LEU A 281 -1.72 14.28 23.87
CA LEU A 281 -1.74 12.91 24.36
C LEU A 281 -1.42 12.84 25.87
N GLU A 282 -0.51 13.67 26.37
CA GLU A 282 -0.14 13.72 27.80
C GLU A 282 -1.33 14.02 28.71
N SER A 283 -2.32 14.73 28.21
CA SER A 283 -3.55 15.04 28.97
C SER A 283 -4.46 13.84 29.17
N SER A 284 -4.18 12.70 28.53
CA SER A 284 -4.99 11.48 28.71
C SER A 284 -5.08 11.04 30.17
N TYR A 285 -4.10 11.38 31.01
CA TYR A 285 -4.14 11.06 32.43
C TYR A 285 -5.24 11.80 33.24
N GLU A 286 -5.89 12.83 32.66
CA GLU A 286 -7.02 13.53 33.26
C GLU A 286 -8.35 12.75 33.12
N PHE A 287 -8.38 11.70 32.29
CA PHE A 287 -9.58 11.00 31.88
C PHE A 287 -9.53 9.52 32.27
N ASP A 288 -10.69 8.96 32.53
CA ASP A 288 -10.90 7.53 32.74
C ASP A 288 -11.52 6.92 31.48
N PHE A 289 -10.84 5.94 30.91
CA PHE A 289 -11.22 5.23 29.69
C PHE A 289 -11.90 3.88 29.97
N SER A 290 -12.26 3.60 31.22
CA SER A 290 -12.99 2.40 31.55
C SER A 290 -14.30 2.31 30.77
N ASN A 291 -14.57 1.16 30.18
CA ASN A 291 -15.71 0.92 29.29
C ASN A 291 -15.66 1.69 27.95
N CYS A 292 -14.51 2.19 27.54
CA CYS A 292 -14.29 2.76 26.22
C CYS A 292 -13.55 1.78 25.29
N LEU A 293 -13.84 1.85 24.00
CA LEU A 293 -13.04 1.18 22.97
C LEU A 293 -11.90 2.10 22.58
N CYS A 294 -10.68 1.79 23.02
CA CYS A 294 -9.52 2.63 22.82
C CYS A 294 -8.64 2.11 21.66
N VAL A 295 -8.24 3.03 20.78
CA VAL A 295 -7.34 2.76 19.64
C VAL A 295 -6.17 3.72 19.69
N VAL A 296 -4.96 3.20 19.71
CA VAL A 296 -3.70 3.99 19.66
C VAL A 296 -2.99 3.79 18.33
N CYS A 297 -2.10 4.72 17.98
CA CYS A 297 -1.33 4.57 16.75
C CYS A 297 0.18 4.74 16.97
N ASN A 298 0.92 4.20 16.01
CA ASN A 298 2.34 4.47 15.83
C ASN A 298 3.16 4.23 17.10
N SER A 299 4.13 5.09 17.35
CA SER A 299 5.12 4.95 18.43
C SER A 299 4.59 5.18 19.85
N ILE A 300 3.27 5.35 20.05
CA ILE A 300 2.66 5.36 21.40
C ILE A 300 2.99 4.05 22.14
N VAL A 301 3.24 2.96 21.40
CA VAL A 301 3.59 1.65 21.97
C VAL A 301 4.83 1.66 22.86
N GLN A 302 5.70 2.66 22.75
CA GLN A 302 6.86 2.81 23.64
C GLN A 302 6.49 3.29 25.06
N ASP A 303 5.38 4.05 25.22
CA ASP A 303 4.96 4.55 26.53
C ASP A 303 4.11 3.52 27.28
N LYS A 304 4.78 2.60 27.97
CA LYS A 304 4.12 1.54 28.77
C LYS A 304 3.17 2.08 29.83
N LYS A 305 3.41 3.27 30.37
CA LYS A 305 2.51 3.89 31.36
C LYS A 305 1.22 4.36 30.68
N MET A 306 1.34 5.02 29.53
CA MET A 306 0.20 5.46 28.75
C MET A 306 -0.64 4.27 28.28
N LEU A 307 0.01 3.23 27.73
CA LEU A 307 -0.68 2.00 27.33
C LEU A 307 -1.43 1.33 28.49
N LYS A 308 -0.82 1.27 29.68
CA LYS A 308 -1.49 0.74 30.86
C LYS A 308 -2.69 1.58 31.28
N HIS A 309 -2.61 2.90 31.16
CA HIS A 309 -3.67 3.82 31.50
C HIS A 309 -4.84 3.76 30.49
N ILE A 310 -4.54 3.80 29.19
CA ILE A 310 -5.53 3.75 28.11
C ILE A 310 -6.13 2.36 27.93
N SER A 311 -5.34 1.31 28.13
CA SER A 311 -5.70 -0.10 27.86
C SER A 311 -6.26 -0.30 26.43
N PRO A 312 -5.52 0.09 25.37
CA PRO A 312 -6.05 0.04 24.03
C PRO A 312 -6.33 -1.39 23.57
N VAL A 313 -7.39 -1.56 22.80
CA VAL A 313 -7.77 -2.83 22.17
C VAL A 313 -7.23 -2.96 20.76
N PHE A 314 -6.83 -1.84 20.13
CA PHE A 314 -6.13 -1.82 18.86
C PHE A 314 -4.92 -0.91 18.92
N VAL A 315 -3.84 -1.38 18.29
CA VAL A 315 -2.71 -0.57 17.84
C VAL A 315 -2.77 -0.52 16.31
N THR A 316 -2.54 0.65 15.72
CA THR A 316 -2.48 0.82 14.26
C THR A 316 -1.20 1.53 13.86
N ALA A 317 -0.69 1.23 12.69
CA ALA A 317 0.40 1.98 12.06
C ALA A 317 0.27 1.92 10.54
N GLY A 318 0.48 3.04 9.87
CA GLY A 318 0.33 3.16 8.43
C GLY A 318 1.56 3.68 7.70
N ASP A 319 2.61 4.05 8.43
CA ASP A 319 3.84 4.58 7.85
C ASP A 319 4.80 3.43 7.53
N VAL A 320 5.02 3.23 6.24
CA VAL A 320 5.89 2.17 5.70
C VAL A 320 7.38 2.47 5.87
N VAL A 321 7.74 3.73 6.12
CA VAL A 321 9.12 4.16 6.36
C VAL A 321 9.46 4.03 7.84
N SER A 322 8.70 4.75 8.67
CA SER A 322 9.00 4.85 10.11
C SER A 322 8.62 3.61 10.92
N HIS A 323 7.52 2.92 10.59
CA HIS A 323 7.02 1.84 11.45
C HIS A 323 7.17 0.44 10.85
N LEU A 324 6.96 0.31 9.55
CA LEU A 324 6.94 -0.98 8.87
C LEU A 324 8.15 -1.18 7.94
N GLY A 325 9.13 -0.27 8.00
CA GLY A 325 10.33 -0.28 7.17
C GLY A 325 11.52 -1.01 7.80
N VAL A 326 12.69 -0.79 7.20
CA VAL A 326 13.93 -1.52 7.49
C VAL A 326 14.77 -0.87 8.59
N SER A 327 14.55 0.40 8.90
CA SER A 327 15.41 1.20 9.77
C SER A 327 15.43 0.74 11.23
N LEU A 328 16.44 1.22 11.98
CA LEU A 328 16.51 1.03 13.44
C LEU A 328 15.27 1.61 14.16
N TYR A 329 14.74 2.72 13.66
CA TYR A 329 13.46 3.27 14.16
C TYR A 329 12.33 2.25 14.04
N ALA A 330 12.16 1.68 12.85
CA ALA A 330 11.12 0.70 12.59
C ALA A 330 11.33 -0.61 13.38
N GLU A 331 12.58 -1.04 13.56
CA GLU A 331 12.90 -2.19 14.41
C GLU A 331 12.49 -1.96 15.86
N LYS A 332 12.79 -0.79 16.41
CA LYS A 332 12.41 -0.43 17.78
C LYS A 332 10.90 -0.40 17.94
N PHE A 333 10.18 0.21 16.99
CA PHE A 333 8.73 0.17 16.97
C PHE A 333 8.18 -1.27 16.97
N ARG A 334 8.69 -2.14 16.10
CA ARG A 334 8.25 -3.54 16.04
C ARG A 334 8.52 -4.30 17.34
N SER A 335 9.68 -4.07 17.95
CA SER A 335 10.05 -4.68 19.24
C SER A 335 9.04 -4.29 20.33
N ASP A 336 8.74 -3.00 20.46
CA ASP A 336 7.79 -2.52 21.46
C ASP A 336 6.35 -2.98 21.16
N LEU A 337 5.96 -3.04 19.88
CA LEU A 337 4.68 -3.58 19.46
C LEU A 337 4.53 -5.06 19.82
N VAL A 338 5.55 -5.86 19.54
CA VAL A 338 5.57 -7.30 19.88
C VAL A 338 5.45 -7.48 21.38
N GLU A 339 6.26 -6.77 22.16
CA GLU A 339 6.20 -6.83 23.62
C GLU A 339 4.80 -6.47 24.14
N TYR A 340 4.21 -5.40 23.61
CA TYR A 340 2.88 -4.98 24.05
C TYR A 340 1.80 -6.02 23.68
N LEU A 341 1.77 -6.49 22.44
CA LEU A 341 0.75 -7.42 21.98
C LEU A 341 0.83 -8.79 22.67
N GLN A 342 2.04 -9.28 22.97
CA GLN A 342 2.21 -10.53 23.73
C GLN A 342 1.68 -10.43 25.16
N ASN A 343 1.70 -9.25 25.77
CA ASN A 343 1.32 -9.00 27.16
C ASN A 343 -0.04 -8.30 27.33
N SER A 344 -0.86 -8.19 26.28
CA SER A 344 -2.17 -7.52 26.29
C SER A 344 -3.20 -8.32 25.48
N GLU A 345 -4.47 -7.92 25.53
CA GLU A 345 -5.53 -8.46 24.69
C GLU A 345 -5.71 -7.67 23.37
N ALA A 346 -4.83 -6.71 23.12
CA ALA A 346 -4.91 -5.85 21.93
C ALA A 346 -4.55 -6.59 20.63
N PHE A 347 -5.06 -6.06 19.52
CA PHE A 347 -4.74 -6.46 18.16
C PHE A 347 -3.94 -5.36 17.45
N PHE A 348 -3.15 -5.75 16.47
CA PHE A 348 -2.53 -4.83 15.52
C PHE A 348 -3.30 -4.86 14.21
N LEU A 349 -3.76 -3.69 13.74
CA LEU A 349 -4.45 -3.56 12.46
C LEU A 349 -3.69 -2.58 11.56
N THR A 350 -3.41 -3.01 10.33
CA THR A 350 -2.72 -2.18 9.34
C THR A 350 -3.13 -2.55 7.91
N THR A 351 -2.68 -1.75 6.94
CA THR A 351 -2.92 -2.00 5.52
C THR A 351 -2.17 -3.24 5.03
N ALA A 352 -2.87 -4.10 4.30
CA ALA A 352 -2.33 -5.40 3.84
C ALA A 352 -1.09 -5.24 2.97
N ALA A 353 -1.10 -4.30 2.04
CA ALA A 353 -0.03 -4.12 1.04
C ALA A 353 1.37 -3.93 1.63
N PHE A 354 1.49 -3.32 2.80
CA PHE A 354 2.77 -3.13 3.48
C PHE A 354 2.85 -3.82 4.85
N GLY A 355 1.71 -4.20 5.42
CA GLY A 355 1.66 -4.88 6.71
C GLY A 355 1.93 -6.39 6.64
N TYR A 356 1.83 -7.01 5.45
CA TYR A 356 2.07 -8.44 5.31
C TYR A 356 3.47 -8.87 5.79
N ILE A 357 4.43 -7.96 5.69
CA ILE A 357 5.79 -8.21 6.17
C ILE A 357 5.83 -8.51 7.67
N MET A 358 4.87 -7.99 8.44
CA MET A 358 4.75 -8.25 9.87
C MET A 358 4.43 -9.73 10.16
N LEU A 359 3.70 -10.41 9.26
CA LEU A 359 3.41 -11.84 9.42
C LEU A 359 4.67 -12.70 9.25
N GLU A 360 5.64 -12.22 8.47
CA GLU A 360 6.89 -12.92 8.17
C GLU A 360 8.00 -12.56 9.18
N GLN A 361 8.06 -11.30 9.57
CA GLN A 361 9.13 -10.76 10.40
C GLN A 361 8.83 -10.82 11.91
N CYS A 362 7.55 -10.84 12.27
CA CYS A 362 7.09 -10.93 13.66
C CYS A 362 6.03 -12.05 13.79
N PRO A 363 6.40 -13.31 13.49
CA PRO A 363 5.46 -14.44 13.50
C PRO A 363 4.81 -14.67 14.86
N GLU A 364 5.46 -14.27 15.95
CA GLU A 364 4.99 -14.36 17.32
C GLU A 364 3.75 -13.53 17.62
N ILE A 365 3.42 -12.52 16.78
CA ILE A 365 2.20 -11.73 16.87
C ILE A 365 1.26 -11.92 15.67
N ALA A 366 1.57 -12.83 14.76
CA ALA A 366 0.76 -13.07 13.58
C ALA A 366 -0.71 -13.41 13.91
N TYR A 367 -0.96 -14.07 15.04
CA TYR A 367 -2.30 -14.41 15.51
C TYR A 367 -3.12 -13.19 15.97
N LYS A 368 -2.48 -12.06 16.28
CA LYS A 368 -3.08 -10.76 16.64
C LYS A 368 -2.96 -9.70 15.55
N THR A 369 -2.31 -10.02 14.44
CA THR A 369 -2.16 -9.09 13.31
C THR A 369 -3.33 -9.24 12.34
N ILE A 370 -3.99 -8.13 12.03
CA ILE A 370 -5.13 -8.01 11.13
C ILE A 370 -4.72 -7.12 9.96
N LEU A 371 -4.76 -7.67 8.76
CA LEU A 371 -4.42 -6.98 7.54
C LEU A 371 -5.68 -6.65 6.74
N VAL A 372 -5.82 -5.40 6.30
CA VAL A 372 -6.99 -4.94 5.56
C VAL A 372 -6.54 -4.21 4.29
N GLU A 373 -7.18 -4.48 3.16
CA GLU A 373 -6.84 -3.79 1.91
C GLU A 373 -7.38 -2.36 1.86
N GLN A 374 -6.61 -1.44 1.26
CA GLN A 374 -7.00 -0.08 0.97
C GLN A 374 -7.68 -0.01 -0.40
N LEU A 375 -9.00 -0.08 -0.44
CA LEU A 375 -9.77 -0.17 -1.68
C LEU A 375 -10.76 0.98 -1.89
N LEU A 376 -11.16 1.69 -0.82
CA LEU A 376 -12.24 2.66 -0.86
C LEU A 376 -11.72 4.08 -1.12
N ASP A 377 -12.41 4.82 -1.98
CA ASP A 377 -12.08 6.24 -2.26
C ASP A 377 -12.70 7.20 -1.24
N LYS A 378 -13.52 6.68 -0.31
CA LYS A 378 -14.19 7.43 0.76
C LYS A 378 -14.02 6.73 2.10
N GLN A 379 -14.29 7.47 3.17
CA GLN A 379 -14.25 6.95 4.54
C GLN A 379 -15.17 5.73 4.72
N ASN A 380 -14.69 4.76 5.50
CA ASN A 380 -15.48 3.59 5.90
C ASN A 380 -16.00 3.77 7.34
N TYR A 381 -17.29 3.50 7.53
CA TYR A 381 -17.96 3.63 8.84
C TYR A 381 -18.37 2.28 9.43
N ASP A 382 -18.23 1.19 8.69
CA ASP A 382 -18.48 -0.17 9.18
C ASP A 382 -17.59 -1.22 8.48
N LEU A 383 -16.53 -1.63 9.17
CA LEU A 383 -15.62 -2.70 8.70
C LEU A 383 -16.28 -4.10 8.72
N LEU A 384 -17.43 -4.28 9.37
CA LEU A 384 -18.16 -5.56 9.33
C LEU A 384 -19.02 -5.67 8.08
N GLU A 385 -19.52 -4.55 7.58
CA GLU A 385 -20.25 -4.49 6.32
C GLU A 385 -19.30 -4.51 5.12
N CYS A 386 -18.22 -3.74 5.19
CA CYS A 386 -17.20 -3.65 4.14
C CYS A 386 -15.80 -3.74 4.76
N PHE A 387 -15.14 -4.90 4.65
CA PHE A 387 -13.81 -5.11 5.23
C PHE A 387 -12.72 -4.54 4.33
N ALA A 388 -12.70 -3.22 4.19
CA ALA A 388 -11.75 -2.46 3.39
C ALA A 388 -11.45 -1.10 4.01
N LEU A 389 -10.23 -0.61 3.84
CA LEU A 389 -9.76 0.70 4.31
C LEU A 389 -9.88 1.77 3.21
N PRO A 390 -10.05 3.05 3.60
CA PRO A 390 -10.06 4.15 2.65
C PRO A 390 -8.65 4.51 2.17
N LYS A 391 -8.55 4.96 0.92
CA LYS A 391 -7.33 5.54 0.32
C LYS A 391 -7.20 7.02 0.68
N LEU A 392 -7.14 7.30 1.97
CA LEU A 392 -7.04 8.64 2.54
C LEU A 392 -5.64 8.89 3.12
N ASP A 393 -5.40 10.11 3.58
CA ASP A 393 -4.17 10.47 4.25
C ASP A 393 -4.31 10.29 5.78
N SER A 394 -3.22 9.93 6.43
CA SER A 394 -3.02 9.73 7.86
C SER A 394 -3.60 8.45 8.48
N THR A 395 -2.92 7.97 9.51
CA THR A 395 -3.35 6.81 10.30
C THR A 395 -4.73 7.04 10.95
N LEU A 396 -5.07 8.29 11.29
CA LEU A 396 -6.39 8.66 11.81
C LEU A 396 -7.49 8.27 10.83
N ASN A 397 -7.38 8.73 9.58
CA ASN A 397 -8.42 8.51 8.57
C ASN A 397 -8.42 7.08 8.00
N ILE A 398 -7.23 6.51 7.81
CA ILE A 398 -7.09 5.19 7.18
C ILE A 398 -7.49 4.06 8.12
N HIS A 399 -7.07 4.12 9.39
CA HIS A 399 -7.19 3.00 10.31
C HIS A 399 -8.11 3.29 11.50
N MET A 400 -7.84 4.39 12.25
CA MET A 400 -8.47 4.59 13.55
C MET A 400 -9.96 4.92 13.45
N LEU A 401 -10.34 5.85 12.55
CA LEU A 401 -11.75 6.19 12.33
C LEU A 401 -12.58 4.98 11.84
N PRO A 402 -12.15 4.19 10.83
CA PRO A 402 -12.90 2.99 10.44
C PRO A 402 -13.11 2.00 11.58
N ILE A 403 -12.09 1.74 12.40
CA ILE A 403 -12.22 0.84 13.55
C ILE A 403 -13.26 1.36 14.54
N VAL A 404 -13.11 2.61 14.97
CA VAL A 404 -13.96 3.15 16.03
C VAL A 404 -15.38 3.37 15.54
N ASN A 405 -15.58 3.87 14.32
CA ASN A 405 -16.89 4.05 13.71
C ASN A 405 -17.69 2.75 13.59
N THR A 406 -17.02 1.61 13.39
CA THR A 406 -17.67 0.29 13.31
C THR A 406 -18.39 -0.09 14.60
N PHE A 407 -17.89 0.34 15.75
CA PHE A 407 -18.38 -0.14 17.04
C PHE A 407 -19.03 0.95 17.91
N CYS A 408 -18.72 2.23 17.67
CA CYS A 408 -19.07 3.31 18.56
C CYS A 408 -19.78 4.45 17.84
N ASP A 409 -20.73 5.07 18.51
CA ASP A 409 -21.46 6.23 17.99
C ASP A 409 -20.90 7.54 18.55
N ARG A 410 -20.36 7.52 19.78
CA ARG A 410 -19.69 8.66 20.40
C ARG A 410 -18.19 8.42 20.44
N ILE A 411 -17.42 9.37 19.90
CA ILE A 411 -15.99 9.21 19.63
C ILE A 411 -15.22 10.40 20.19
N TYR A 412 -14.29 10.12 21.10
CA TYR A 412 -13.36 11.10 21.66
C TYR A 412 -11.98 10.96 21.01
N ILE A 413 -11.40 12.07 20.62
CA ILE A 413 -10.10 12.14 19.91
C ILE A 413 -9.13 12.94 20.77
N ASN A 414 -7.95 12.38 21.04
CA ASN A 414 -6.85 13.02 21.75
C ASN A 414 -5.52 12.78 21.03
N GLY A 415 -4.53 13.66 21.18
CA GLY A 415 -3.25 13.52 20.48
C GLY A 415 -3.31 13.75 18.97
N CYS A 416 -4.46 14.24 18.45
CA CYS A 416 -4.62 14.67 17.06
C CYS A 416 -4.70 16.20 17.03
N ASP A 417 -3.60 16.86 17.37
CA ASP A 417 -3.57 18.31 17.64
C ASP A 417 -3.63 19.14 16.37
N GLY A 418 -3.05 18.67 15.28
CA GLY A 418 -2.84 19.49 14.10
C GLY A 418 -1.75 20.54 14.30
N LYS A 419 -1.58 21.42 13.31
CA LYS A 419 -0.60 22.50 13.33
C LYS A 419 -1.20 23.75 13.94
N SER A 420 -0.67 24.20 15.08
CA SER A 420 -1.09 25.48 15.69
C SER A 420 -0.73 26.66 14.77
N PRO A 421 -1.63 27.62 14.56
CA PRO A 421 -1.37 28.79 13.72
C PRO A 421 -0.23 29.69 14.23
N ASN A 422 0.17 29.53 15.49
CA ASN A 422 1.23 30.33 16.12
C ASN A 422 2.63 29.69 16.03
N ILE A 423 2.75 28.51 15.42
CA ILE A 423 4.02 27.79 15.28
C ILE A 423 4.39 27.80 13.80
N ASP A 424 5.36 28.61 13.46
CA ASP A 424 5.97 28.65 12.13
C ASP A 424 7.02 27.54 12.02
N ASN A 425 6.56 26.31 12.08
CA ASN A 425 7.39 25.12 11.98
C ASN A 425 7.05 24.39 10.68
N GLU A 426 8.06 24.08 9.87
CA GLU A 426 7.90 23.29 8.65
C GLU A 426 7.49 21.84 8.96
N ASP A 427 7.78 21.36 10.18
CA ASP A 427 7.42 20.02 10.61
C ASP A 427 5.92 19.85 10.77
N PHE A 428 5.43 18.81 10.14
CA PHE A 428 4.02 18.48 9.98
C PHE A 428 3.28 18.19 11.28
N TRP A 429 3.99 17.54 12.19
CA TRP A 429 3.46 16.98 13.41
C TRP A 429 4.38 17.27 14.58
N ALA A 430 3.86 17.98 15.56
CA ALA A 430 4.45 17.92 16.87
C ALA A 430 4.06 16.59 17.53
N HIS A 431 5.02 15.87 18.06
CA HIS A 431 4.78 14.65 18.83
C HIS A 431 4.90 14.89 20.33
N SER A 432 4.14 14.12 21.11
CA SER A 432 4.48 13.95 22.52
C SER A 432 5.88 13.34 22.63
N PRO A 433 6.74 13.79 23.55
CA PRO A 433 8.12 13.30 23.66
C PRO A 433 8.25 11.79 23.82
N LYS A 434 7.21 11.14 24.37
CA LYS A 434 7.16 9.69 24.56
C LYS A 434 6.42 8.95 23.45
N ALA A 435 5.97 9.63 22.43
CA ALA A 435 5.28 9.04 21.30
C ALA A 435 6.13 9.06 20.02
N GLN A 436 7.44 9.27 20.15
CA GLN A 436 8.40 9.23 19.04
C GLN A 436 9.77 8.77 19.54
N TYR A 437 10.46 7.92 18.77
CA TYR A 437 11.86 7.53 19.03
C TYR A 437 12.79 8.60 18.47
N THR A 438 12.89 9.73 19.16
CA THR A 438 13.54 10.95 18.67
C THR A 438 15.00 10.70 18.24
N GLU A 439 15.74 9.89 18.97
CA GLU A 439 17.13 9.55 18.69
C GLU A 439 17.31 8.64 17.46
N LEU A 440 16.25 7.99 16.98
CA LEU A 440 16.31 7.07 15.86
C LEU A 440 15.68 7.61 14.57
N VAL A 441 15.02 8.78 14.61
CA VAL A 441 14.32 9.39 13.47
C VAL A 441 15.24 9.45 12.24
N GLU A 442 16.48 9.91 12.44
CA GLU A 442 17.44 10.05 11.35
C GLU A 442 17.76 8.73 10.65
N THR A 443 17.67 7.59 11.35
CA THR A 443 17.92 6.28 10.73
C THR A 443 16.88 5.93 9.67
N GLY A 444 15.64 6.36 9.89
CA GLY A 444 14.57 6.25 8.89
C GLY A 444 14.90 7.04 7.62
N HIS A 445 15.29 8.30 7.77
CA HIS A 445 15.67 9.18 6.65
C HIS A 445 16.89 8.63 5.90
N LYS A 446 17.91 8.13 6.61
CA LYS A 446 19.10 7.52 6.00
C LYS A 446 18.79 6.27 5.18
N CYS A 447 17.81 5.47 5.59
CA CYS A 447 17.34 4.33 4.81
C CYS A 447 16.46 4.73 3.61
N HIS A 448 15.90 5.93 3.64
CA HIS A 448 14.92 6.38 2.67
C HIS A 448 15.17 7.84 2.26
N PRO A 449 16.34 8.16 1.66
CA PRO A 449 16.70 9.55 1.35
C PRO A 449 15.77 10.21 0.34
N THR A 450 15.12 9.45 -0.55
CA THR A 450 14.13 9.99 -1.49
C THR A 450 12.86 10.45 -0.79
N PHE A 451 12.60 10.00 0.45
CA PHE A 451 11.41 10.35 1.22
C PHE A 451 11.30 11.85 1.48
N ASP A 452 12.34 12.53 1.87
CA ASP A 452 12.32 13.97 2.13
C ASP A 452 12.43 14.80 0.83
N ARG A 453 13.15 14.30 -0.17
CA ARG A 453 13.36 14.97 -1.46
C ARG A 453 12.06 15.33 -2.16
N ASN A 454 11.10 14.42 -2.12
CA ASN A 454 9.85 14.54 -2.86
C ASN A 454 8.67 15.04 -2.01
N ARG A 455 8.84 15.28 -0.70
CA ARG A 455 7.76 15.64 0.23
C ARG A 455 6.99 16.88 -0.21
N GLN A 456 5.70 16.70 -0.50
CA GLN A 456 4.88 17.80 -1.01
C GLN A 456 4.32 18.69 0.10
N LYS A 457 4.37 20.00 -0.13
CA LYS A 457 3.81 21.00 0.80
C LYS A 457 2.29 20.90 0.99
N THR A 458 1.58 20.23 0.06
CA THR A 458 0.12 20.08 0.08
C THR A 458 -0.39 18.94 0.95
N THR A 459 0.46 18.08 1.49
CA THR A 459 0.03 16.90 2.26
C THR A 459 -0.79 17.27 3.49
N TYR A 460 -0.44 18.37 4.18
CA TYR A 460 -1.18 18.80 5.36
C TYR A 460 -2.60 19.30 5.03
N SER A 461 -2.77 20.08 3.97
CA SER A 461 -4.10 20.54 3.54
C SER A 461 -4.99 19.36 3.14
N ARG A 462 -4.46 18.41 2.37
CA ARG A 462 -5.21 17.17 2.01
C ARG A 462 -5.64 16.38 3.23
N TYR A 463 -4.76 16.24 4.21
CA TYR A 463 -5.10 15.59 5.47
C TYR A 463 -6.23 16.32 6.20
N GLN A 464 -6.19 17.64 6.29
CA GLN A 464 -7.26 18.43 6.89
C GLN A 464 -8.58 18.27 6.15
N ASP A 465 -8.55 18.35 4.82
CA ASP A 465 -9.74 18.21 3.97
C ASP A 465 -10.37 16.82 4.10
N SER A 466 -9.54 15.77 4.06
CA SER A 466 -10.00 14.39 4.20
C SER A 466 -10.56 14.09 5.60
N THR A 467 -9.94 14.63 6.64
CA THR A 467 -10.45 14.50 8.02
C THR A 467 -11.76 15.27 8.19
N THR A 468 -11.85 16.49 7.67
CA THR A 468 -13.09 17.29 7.71
C THR A 468 -14.23 16.56 7.02
N ALA A 469 -14.00 16.06 5.79
CA ALA A 469 -15.00 15.31 5.05
C ALA A 469 -15.43 14.04 5.80
N SER A 470 -14.48 13.30 6.39
CA SER A 470 -14.77 12.10 7.16
C SER A 470 -15.65 12.37 8.39
N ILE A 471 -15.33 13.41 9.16
CA ILE A 471 -16.11 13.82 10.34
C ILE A 471 -17.53 14.26 9.94
N GLU A 472 -17.65 15.17 8.97
CA GLU A 472 -18.94 15.70 8.53
C GLU A 472 -19.87 14.63 7.97
N VAL A 473 -19.36 13.70 7.16
CA VAL A 473 -20.17 12.59 6.62
C VAL A 473 -20.59 11.65 7.75
N GLY A 474 -19.68 11.34 8.69
CA GLY A 474 -19.99 10.53 9.87
C GLY A 474 -21.15 11.11 10.68
N GLU A 475 -21.14 12.42 10.94
CA GLU A 475 -22.21 13.10 11.67
C GLU A 475 -23.53 13.13 10.89
N LYS A 476 -23.47 13.55 9.63
CA LYS A 476 -24.68 13.80 8.82
C LYS A 476 -25.37 12.51 8.36
N GLN A 477 -24.62 11.48 8.02
CA GLN A 477 -25.15 10.28 7.37
C GLN A 477 -25.18 9.04 8.28
N TYR A 478 -24.25 8.96 9.24
CA TYR A 478 -24.10 7.79 10.10
C TYR A 478 -24.44 8.06 11.58
N GLY A 479 -24.87 9.31 11.92
CA GLY A 479 -25.26 9.67 13.28
C GLY A 479 -24.13 9.58 14.30
N LYS A 480 -22.86 9.69 13.86
CA LYS A 480 -21.71 9.67 14.75
C LYS A 480 -21.53 11.02 15.44
N GLU A 481 -21.03 11.01 16.66
CA GLU A 481 -20.68 12.21 17.43
C GLU A 481 -19.17 12.23 17.68
N TYR A 482 -18.50 13.29 17.24
CA TYR A 482 -17.05 13.43 17.41
C TYR A 482 -16.72 14.60 18.33
N TYR A 483 -15.83 14.33 19.28
CA TYR A 483 -15.35 15.32 20.25
C TYR A 483 -13.83 15.24 20.39
N THR A 484 -13.18 16.34 20.77
CA THR A 484 -11.77 16.34 21.15
C THR A 484 -11.64 16.58 22.65
N LEU A 485 -10.71 15.87 23.30
CA LEU A 485 -10.47 16.04 24.74
C LEU A 485 -9.73 17.35 25.02
N LYS A 486 -8.85 17.76 24.12
CA LYS A 486 -8.13 19.04 24.16
C LYS A 486 -8.31 19.78 22.83
N GLN A 487 -7.81 21.01 22.75
CA GLN A 487 -7.88 21.81 21.54
C GLN A 487 -7.18 21.08 20.37
N SER A 488 -7.88 20.99 19.26
CA SER A 488 -7.30 20.56 17.97
C SER A 488 -7.36 21.70 16.97
N TYR A 489 -6.38 21.77 16.09
CA TYR A 489 -6.32 22.73 14.97
C TYR A 489 -6.61 22.03 13.63
N ILE A 490 -7.16 20.83 13.68
CA ILE A 490 -7.60 20.10 12.50
C ILE A 490 -9.02 20.54 12.17
N GLY A 491 -9.21 21.30 11.12
CA GLY A 491 -10.46 21.68 10.49
C GLY A 491 -11.75 21.43 11.28
N ALA A 492 -12.44 20.34 10.95
CA ALA A 492 -13.71 19.96 11.61
C ALA A 492 -13.60 19.70 13.11
N LEU A 493 -12.40 19.39 13.63
CA LEU A 493 -12.20 19.08 15.05
C LEU A 493 -11.97 20.34 15.91
N GLU A 494 -11.65 21.47 15.30
CA GLU A 494 -11.31 22.72 16.02
C GLU A 494 -12.39 23.16 17.00
N LYS A 495 -13.66 22.98 16.62
CA LYS A 495 -14.83 23.38 17.43
C LYS A 495 -15.46 22.23 18.22
N LYS A 496 -14.80 21.08 18.27
CA LYS A 496 -15.33 19.84 18.85
C LYS A 496 -14.80 19.54 20.26
N LYS A 497 -14.09 20.49 20.88
CA LYS A 497 -13.60 20.29 22.26
C LYS A 497 -14.76 20.05 23.21
N ILE A 498 -14.64 18.99 24.04
CA ILE A 498 -15.64 18.67 25.06
C ILE A 498 -15.88 19.84 26.03
N ILE A 499 -17.12 19.98 26.46
CA ILE A 499 -17.52 20.91 27.52
C ILE A 499 -17.77 20.09 28.79
N ILE A 500 -16.96 20.32 29.81
CA ILE A 500 -17.09 19.65 31.09
C ILE A 500 -18.16 20.39 31.92
N GLY A 501 -19.28 19.74 32.13
CA GLY A 501 -20.41 20.28 32.92
C GLY A 501 -20.25 20.06 34.42
N LYS A 502 -21.12 20.72 35.20
CA LYS A 502 -21.16 20.55 36.69
C LYS A 502 -21.55 19.13 37.10
N ASP A 503 -22.31 18.43 36.26
CA ASP A 503 -22.83 17.07 36.53
C ASP A 503 -21.89 15.97 36.02
N SER A 504 -20.70 16.35 35.49
CA SER A 504 -19.72 15.38 35.03
C SER A 504 -19.20 14.50 36.16
N LYS A 505 -19.12 13.20 35.89
CA LYS A 505 -18.71 12.20 36.88
C LYS A 505 -17.20 11.94 36.84
N TYR A 506 -16.65 11.67 38.01
CA TYR A 506 -15.23 11.40 38.21
C TYR A 506 -15.03 10.11 38.96
N ASN A 507 -13.95 9.38 38.63
CA ASN A 507 -13.56 8.21 39.40
C ASN A 507 -12.87 8.57 40.73
N ALA A 508 -12.49 7.55 41.53
CA ALA A 508 -11.83 7.76 42.81
C ALA A 508 -10.47 8.47 42.76
N GLN A 509 -9.85 8.49 41.59
CA GLN A 509 -8.58 9.19 41.28
C GLN A 509 -8.79 10.62 40.78
N GLY A 510 -10.03 11.09 40.70
CA GLY A 510 -10.37 12.41 40.17
C GLY A 510 -10.31 12.54 38.64
N GLN A 511 -10.33 11.43 37.93
CA GLN A 511 -10.33 11.40 36.46
C GLN A 511 -11.75 11.44 35.92
N LEU A 512 -12.01 12.19 34.87
CA LEU A 512 -13.31 12.34 34.23
C LEU A 512 -13.71 11.03 33.50
N LEU A 513 -14.88 10.50 33.86
CA LEU A 513 -15.43 9.27 33.26
C LEU A 513 -16.02 9.57 31.88
N LEU A 514 -15.33 9.21 30.80
CA LEU A 514 -15.78 9.49 29.43
C LEU A 514 -17.01 8.66 29.02
N SER A 515 -17.15 7.46 29.56
CA SER A 515 -18.32 6.60 29.30
C SER A 515 -19.62 7.15 29.90
N GLU A 516 -19.53 8.15 30.76
CA GLU A 516 -20.67 8.74 31.48
C GLU A 516 -20.99 10.18 30.98
N LEU A 517 -20.22 10.72 30.03
CA LEU A 517 -20.52 11.98 29.34
C LEU A 517 -21.50 11.75 28.17
#